data_b297ce354299cbe851bb934c625bee89
#
_entry.id   b297ce354299cbe851bb934c625bee89
#
_cell.length_a   1.000
_cell.length_b   1.000
_cell.length_c   1.000
_cell.angle_alpha   90.00
_cell.angle_beta   90.00
_cell.angle_gamma   90.00
#
_symmetry.space_group_name_H-M   'P 1'
#
loop_
_entity.id
_entity.type
_entity.pdbx_description
1 polymer ?
#
loop_
_entity_poly.entity_id
_entity_poly.type
_entity_poly.pdbx_seq_one_letter_code
_entity_poly.pdbx_strand_id
1 'polypeptide(L)'
;DPYFSGDPSVSNVEETTDSIYVQTEWDFEVSDYYVQVNAGLRYEETEVPSTAEVRVPIQVNWVAAGEWITVFQEGVEEQDFTGKYDVLLPMFDVKVDVTDDIVARFSWGKSITRAPIGFLQGGRSFSGSPKIGSRVVSEGSTDLKPYESTNLDLSFEWYYDEASYASVGLFRKSVKNYIDTQGRLETFDGLNDIYQGPRWQEAVSALQAEGIQATDSNIYDYFREAGYADADGVVEPNSDDPLIEWNVVKPRNLDDSKTVEGIELAVQHTFGETGFGFGANATLVDGDVEYDPYNLEQQNPLVGISDSANFQVFYEKEGLSVKVTYAWRSDY
;
A
#
# COMPACT_ATOMS: atom_id res chain seq x y z
N ASP A 1 12.25 28.98 16.67
CA ASP A 1 10.83 28.92 17.00
C ASP A 1 10.56 27.61 17.73
N PRO A 2 10.31 27.59 19.06
CA PRO A 2 10.16 26.36 19.84
C PRO A 2 8.92 25.54 19.43
N TYR A 3 8.06 26.05 18.56
CA TYR A 3 6.83 25.39 18.13
C TYR A 3 6.96 24.62 16.81
N PHE A 4 8.13 24.69 16.13
CA PHE A 4 8.36 24.04 14.84
C PHE A 4 9.64 23.19 14.77
N SER A 5 10.26 22.86 15.90
CA SER A 5 11.31 21.85 15.92
C SER A 5 10.69 20.45 15.82
N GLY A 6 10.14 20.14 14.67
CA GLY A 6 9.96 18.76 14.26
C GLY A 6 11.35 18.19 14.00
N ASP A 7 12.08 17.79 15.01
CA ASP A 7 13.19 16.86 14.81
C ASP A 7 12.58 15.60 14.18
N PRO A 8 13.09 15.19 13.02
CA PRO A 8 12.62 13.94 12.42
C PRO A 8 12.90 12.85 13.45
N SER A 9 11.85 12.13 13.84
CA SER A 9 12.02 10.89 14.59
C SER A 9 12.93 9.99 13.77
N VAL A 10 14.12 9.73 14.24
CA VAL A 10 15.05 8.83 13.57
C VAL A 10 14.52 7.42 13.78
N SER A 11 14.33 6.71 12.69
CA SER A 11 13.93 5.30 12.74
C SER A 11 14.86 4.51 11.85
N ASN A 12 15.34 3.39 12.36
CA ASN A 12 16.13 2.41 11.62
C ASN A 12 15.29 1.16 11.42
N VAL A 13 15.20 0.69 10.18
CA VAL A 13 14.51 -0.56 9.82
C VAL A 13 15.48 -1.43 9.06
N GLU A 14 15.61 -2.67 9.46
CA GLU A 14 16.42 -3.68 8.80
C GLU A 14 15.53 -4.88 8.43
N GLU A 15 15.74 -5.46 7.25
CA GLU A 15 15.13 -6.72 6.86
C GLU A 15 16.22 -7.76 6.64
N THR A 16 16.15 -8.83 7.40
CA THR A 16 17.04 -9.98 7.25
C THR A 16 16.26 -11.19 6.80
N THR A 17 16.64 -11.76 5.65
CA THR A 17 15.96 -12.92 5.07
C THR A 17 16.87 -14.11 4.93
N ASP A 18 16.50 -15.22 5.54
CA ASP A 18 17.08 -16.53 5.33
C ASP A 18 16.19 -17.34 4.38
N SER A 19 16.81 -18.05 3.43
CA SER A 19 16.05 -18.82 2.45
C SER A 19 16.71 -20.14 2.09
N ILE A 20 15.86 -21.13 1.79
CA ILE A 20 16.25 -22.40 1.19
C ILE A 20 15.37 -22.68 -0.02
N TYR A 21 15.95 -23.20 -1.09
CA TYR A 21 15.19 -23.57 -2.27
C TYR A 21 15.69 -24.87 -2.90
N VAL A 22 14.78 -25.51 -3.63
CA VAL A 22 15.06 -26.65 -4.51
C VAL A 22 14.36 -26.40 -5.84
N GLN A 23 15.04 -26.69 -6.93
CA GLN A 23 14.50 -26.58 -8.29
C GLN A 23 14.96 -27.79 -9.08
N THR A 24 14.07 -28.27 -9.95
CA THR A 24 14.32 -29.43 -10.83
C THR A 24 13.79 -29.11 -12.22
N GLU A 25 14.49 -29.59 -13.20
CA GLU A 25 14.13 -29.47 -14.62
C GLU A 25 14.20 -30.86 -15.26
N TRP A 26 13.18 -31.19 -16.05
CA TRP A 26 13.07 -32.44 -16.78
C TRP A 26 12.70 -32.17 -18.22
N ASP A 27 13.45 -32.79 -19.13
CA ASP A 27 13.18 -32.83 -20.56
C ASP A 27 12.91 -34.27 -20.94
N PHE A 28 11.78 -34.51 -21.60
CA PHE A 28 11.39 -35.84 -22.04
C PHE A 28 10.47 -35.80 -23.25
N GLU A 29 10.40 -36.91 -23.97
CA GLU A 29 9.48 -37.11 -25.08
C GLU A 29 8.35 -38.04 -24.64
N VAL A 30 7.11 -37.62 -24.94
CA VAL A 30 5.90 -38.43 -24.76
C VAL A 30 5.22 -38.60 -26.11
N SER A 31 5.28 -39.79 -26.68
CA SER A 31 4.91 -40.02 -28.08
C SER A 31 5.75 -39.14 -29.01
N ASP A 32 5.13 -38.19 -29.71
CA ASP A 32 5.80 -37.30 -30.66
C ASP A 32 5.93 -35.87 -30.08
N TYR A 33 5.64 -35.67 -28.78
CA TYR A 33 5.70 -34.36 -28.13
C TYR A 33 6.97 -34.21 -27.29
N TYR A 34 7.70 -33.14 -27.50
CA TYR A 34 8.79 -32.75 -26.60
C TYR A 34 8.21 -31.94 -25.46
N VAL A 35 8.51 -32.36 -24.22
CA VAL A 35 7.95 -31.77 -23.01
C VAL A 35 9.10 -31.34 -22.09
N GLN A 36 9.06 -30.09 -21.68
CA GLN A 36 9.95 -29.53 -20.63
C GLN A 36 9.10 -29.22 -19.41
N VAL A 37 9.55 -29.67 -18.25
CA VAL A 37 8.91 -29.41 -16.95
C VAL A 37 9.93 -28.78 -16.02
N ASN A 38 9.61 -27.66 -15.43
CA ASN A 38 10.39 -27.00 -14.40
C ASN A 38 9.53 -26.88 -13.15
N ALA A 39 10.04 -27.36 -12.01
CA ALA A 39 9.35 -27.27 -10.73
C ALA A 39 10.32 -26.82 -9.64
N GLY A 40 9.85 -25.90 -8.80
CA GLY A 40 10.64 -25.32 -7.74
C GLY A 40 9.83 -25.06 -6.48
N LEU A 41 10.53 -25.05 -5.37
CA LEU A 41 9.98 -24.69 -4.07
C LEU A 41 11.02 -23.87 -3.32
N ARG A 42 10.61 -22.67 -2.87
CA ARG A 42 11.43 -21.79 -2.03
C ARG A 42 10.71 -21.48 -0.74
N TYR A 43 11.41 -21.63 0.37
CA TYR A 43 10.97 -21.17 1.68
C TYR A 43 11.84 -20.00 2.11
N GLU A 44 11.22 -18.95 2.59
CA GLU A 44 11.89 -17.76 3.14
C GLU A 44 11.33 -17.46 4.53
N GLU A 45 12.22 -17.10 5.45
CA GLU A 45 11.91 -16.53 6.75
C GLU A 45 12.55 -15.15 6.82
N THR A 46 11.77 -14.12 7.17
CA THR A 46 12.24 -12.74 7.25
C THR A 46 11.98 -12.17 8.64
N GLU A 47 13.01 -11.58 9.24
CA GLU A 47 12.93 -10.79 10.46
C GLU A 47 13.03 -9.30 10.11
N VAL A 48 12.21 -8.47 10.80
CA VAL A 48 12.14 -7.02 10.58
C VAL A 48 12.35 -6.32 11.92
N PRO A 49 13.60 -6.22 12.40
CA PRO A 49 13.90 -5.33 13.53
C PRO A 49 13.76 -3.88 13.12
N SER A 50 13.18 -3.07 14.01
CA SER A 50 13.07 -1.62 13.85
C SER A 50 13.34 -0.95 15.17
N THR A 51 14.22 0.03 15.18
CA THR A 51 14.47 0.91 16.33
C THR A 51 13.99 2.31 15.99
N ALA A 52 13.18 2.90 16.85
CA ALA A 52 12.65 4.24 16.65
C ALA A 52 12.87 5.12 17.87
N GLU A 53 13.32 6.35 17.64
CA GLU A 53 13.30 7.42 18.63
C GLU A 53 11.90 8.05 18.67
N VAL A 54 11.21 7.91 19.79
CA VAL A 54 9.85 8.42 19.97
C VAL A 54 9.80 9.55 20.98
N ARG A 55 8.99 10.56 20.70
CA ARG A 55 8.67 11.62 21.67
C ARG A 55 7.44 11.19 22.44
N VAL A 56 7.57 11.14 23.76
CA VAL A 56 6.48 10.72 24.64
C VAL A 56 5.60 11.93 24.98
N PRO A 57 4.31 11.93 24.60
CA PRO A 57 3.39 13.00 25.00
C PRO A 57 3.06 12.88 26.49
N ILE A 58 3.02 13.99 27.19
CA ILE A 58 2.69 14.05 28.61
C ILE A 58 1.39 14.77 28.90
N GLN A 59 0.96 15.69 28.03
CA GLN A 59 -0.33 16.37 28.12
C GLN A 59 -0.68 17.10 26.84
N VAL A 60 -1.92 17.55 26.72
CA VAL A 60 -2.40 18.41 25.63
C VAL A 60 -2.95 19.69 26.21
N ASN A 61 -2.32 20.81 25.88
CA ASN A 61 -2.71 22.13 26.38
C ASN A 61 -3.56 22.90 25.40
N TRP A 62 -4.53 23.64 25.90
CA TRP A 62 -5.31 24.59 25.14
C TRP A 62 -4.70 25.97 25.27
N VAL A 63 -4.12 26.51 24.19
CA VAL A 63 -3.31 27.72 24.22
C VAL A 63 -3.96 28.95 23.59
N ALA A 64 -4.99 28.75 22.78
CA ALA A 64 -5.85 29.82 22.24
C ALA A 64 -7.16 29.21 21.78
N ALA A 65 -8.18 30.04 21.51
CA ALA A 65 -9.53 29.61 21.17
C ALA A 65 -9.65 28.47 20.15
N GLY A 66 -8.79 28.41 19.15
CA GLY A 66 -8.76 27.33 18.14
C GLY A 66 -7.43 26.57 18.12
N GLU A 67 -6.58 26.69 19.13
CA GLU A 67 -5.22 26.17 19.12
C GLU A 67 -4.91 25.28 20.31
N TRP A 68 -4.48 24.08 20.00
CA TRP A 68 -4.07 23.05 20.94
C TRP A 68 -2.65 22.60 20.63
N ILE A 69 -1.88 22.30 21.65
CA ILE A 69 -0.52 21.81 21.52
C ILE A 69 -0.34 20.51 22.32
N THR A 70 0.39 19.56 21.76
CA THR A 70 0.88 18.41 22.51
C THR A 70 2.19 18.79 23.19
N VAL A 71 2.23 18.64 24.50
CA VAL A 71 3.46 18.78 25.30
C VAL A 71 4.12 17.43 25.40
N PHE A 72 5.38 17.36 25.02
CA PHE A 72 6.17 16.15 25.07
C PHE A 72 7.16 16.20 26.24
N GLN A 73 7.50 15.02 26.75
CA GLN A 73 8.63 14.86 27.67
C GLN A 73 9.92 15.39 27.02
N GLU A 74 10.83 15.91 27.81
CA GLU A 74 12.13 16.36 27.30
C GLU A 74 12.97 15.18 26.79
N GLY A 75 13.50 15.30 25.57
CA GLY A 75 14.25 14.25 24.88
C GLY A 75 13.37 13.28 24.09
N VAL A 76 13.98 12.16 23.75
CA VAL A 76 13.36 11.05 23.01
C VAL A 76 13.61 9.73 23.75
N GLU A 77 12.72 8.77 23.58
CA GLU A 77 12.91 7.41 24.07
C GLU A 77 13.19 6.50 22.86
N GLU A 78 14.23 5.69 22.98
CA GLU A 78 14.51 4.65 22.00
C GLU A 78 13.62 3.43 22.29
N GLN A 79 12.89 2.97 21.28
CA GLN A 79 12.01 1.82 21.37
C GLN A 79 12.33 0.83 20.25
N ASP A 80 12.44 -0.45 20.63
CA ASP A 80 12.71 -1.55 19.73
C ASP A 80 11.41 -2.30 19.39
N PHE A 81 11.25 -2.61 18.11
CA PHE A 81 10.17 -3.38 17.56
C PHE A 81 10.74 -4.51 16.71
N THR A 82 10.09 -5.64 16.69
CA THR A 82 10.51 -6.77 15.85
C THR A 82 9.28 -7.43 15.27
N GLY A 83 9.26 -7.54 13.94
CA GLY A 83 8.28 -8.34 13.21
C GLY A 83 8.96 -9.55 12.58
N LYS A 84 8.16 -10.55 12.23
CA LYS A 84 8.64 -11.76 11.57
C LYS A 84 7.53 -12.36 10.70
N TYR A 85 7.93 -12.83 9.52
CA TYR A 85 7.04 -13.57 8.64
C TYR A 85 7.80 -14.65 7.88
N ASP A 86 7.08 -15.67 7.42
CA ASP A 86 7.59 -16.69 6.53
C ASP A 86 6.69 -16.83 5.29
N VAL A 87 7.28 -17.28 4.19
CA VAL A 87 6.58 -17.52 2.93
C VAL A 87 7.08 -18.80 2.25
N LEU A 88 6.14 -19.49 1.61
CA LEU A 88 6.42 -20.65 0.78
C LEU A 88 6.02 -20.34 -0.67
N LEU A 89 7.00 -20.39 -1.58
CA LEU A 89 6.91 -19.97 -2.96
C LEU A 89 7.12 -21.18 -3.90
N PRO A 90 6.06 -21.94 -4.21
CA PRO A 90 6.11 -22.97 -5.24
C PRO A 90 6.07 -22.34 -6.63
N MET A 91 6.72 -23.02 -7.59
CA MET A 91 6.62 -22.75 -9.02
C MET A 91 6.52 -24.06 -9.80
N PHE A 92 5.76 -24.03 -10.89
CA PHE A 92 5.60 -25.15 -11.78
C PHE A 92 5.32 -24.65 -13.21
N ASP A 93 6.19 -25.00 -14.14
CA ASP A 93 6.10 -24.59 -15.53
C ASP A 93 6.17 -25.83 -16.42
N VAL A 94 5.35 -25.85 -17.45
CA VAL A 94 5.35 -26.89 -18.49
C VAL A 94 5.36 -26.21 -19.85
N LYS A 95 6.30 -26.63 -20.69
CA LYS A 95 6.33 -26.29 -22.12
C LYS A 95 6.14 -27.58 -22.92
N VAL A 96 5.28 -27.56 -23.91
CA VAL A 96 5.04 -28.67 -24.83
C VAL A 96 5.22 -28.15 -26.24
N ASP A 97 6.13 -28.74 -27.00
CA ASP A 97 6.22 -28.56 -28.43
C ASP A 97 5.19 -29.51 -29.07
N VAL A 98 4.00 -28.95 -29.39
CA VAL A 98 2.83 -29.70 -29.89
C VAL A 98 3.07 -30.13 -31.34
N THR A 99 3.76 -29.29 -32.10
CA THR A 99 4.30 -29.57 -33.44
C THR A 99 5.61 -28.78 -33.57
N ASP A 100 6.30 -28.90 -34.69
CA ASP A 100 7.51 -28.09 -34.98
C ASP A 100 7.22 -26.58 -34.94
N ASP A 101 5.97 -26.19 -35.17
CA ASP A 101 5.54 -24.80 -35.30
C ASP A 101 4.63 -24.33 -34.15
N ILE A 102 4.12 -25.23 -33.30
CA ILE A 102 3.15 -24.92 -32.24
C ILE A 102 3.71 -25.27 -30.87
N VAL A 103 3.75 -24.28 -29.98
CA VAL A 103 4.18 -24.43 -28.60
C VAL A 103 3.03 -24.08 -27.65
N ALA A 104 2.79 -24.93 -26.66
CA ALA A 104 1.90 -24.65 -25.55
C ALA A 104 2.69 -24.48 -24.27
N ARG A 105 2.32 -23.50 -23.43
CA ARG A 105 2.96 -23.27 -22.13
C ARG A 105 1.91 -23.14 -21.04
N PHE A 106 2.23 -23.69 -19.90
CA PHE A 106 1.48 -23.54 -18.67
C PHE A 106 2.42 -23.16 -17.56
N SER A 107 2.09 -22.10 -16.79
CA SER A 107 2.84 -21.69 -15.64
C SER A 107 1.90 -21.49 -14.45
N TRP A 108 2.32 -21.97 -13.30
CA TRP A 108 1.66 -21.72 -12.03
C TRP A 108 2.73 -21.47 -10.95
N GLY A 109 2.51 -20.44 -10.13
CA GLY A 109 3.45 -20.18 -9.05
C GLY A 109 2.99 -19.06 -8.12
N LYS A 110 3.75 -18.91 -7.03
CA LYS A 110 3.58 -17.81 -6.10
C LYS A 110 4.78 -16.87 -6.14
N SER A 111 4.50 -15.59 -6.01
CA SER A 111 5.50 -14.53 -5.87
C SER A 111 5.11 -13.56 -4.75
N ILE A 112 6.07 -12.83 -4.23
CA ILE A 112 5.84 -11.81 -3.20
C ILE A 112 6.39 -10.45 -3.62
N THR A 113 5.78 -9.41 -3.03
CA THR A 113 6.32 -8.06 -3.02
C THR A 113 6.31 -7.57 -1.57
N ARG A 114 7.48 -7.19 -1.05
CA ARG A 114 7.62 -6.73 0.34
C ARG A 114 6.87 -5.44 0.59
N ALA A 115 6.48 -5.24 1.85
CA ALA A 115 5.87 -3.99 2.28
C ALA A 115 6.82 -2.81 2.05
N PRO A 116 6.31 -1.61 1.73
CA PRO A 116 7.12 -0.40 1.69
C PRO A 116 7.81 -0.19 3.04
N ILE A 117 9.12 0.08 3.03
CA ILE A 117 9.94 0.17 4.24
C ILE A 117 9.43 1.23 5.22
N GLY A 118 8.83 2.31 4.70
CA GLY A 118 8.22 3.35 5.53
C GLY A 118 7.02 2.88 6.38
N PHE A 119 6.37 1.77 6.00
CA PHE A 119 5.30 1.16 6.77
C PHE A 119 5.81 0.23 7.88
N LEU A 120 7.05 -0.22 7.77
CA LEU A 120 7.70 -1.13 8.73
C LEU A 120 8.36 -0.39 9.90
N GLN A 121 8.36 0.93 9.88
CA GLN A 121 8.92 1.73 10.97
C GLN A 121 8.14 1.49 12.25
N GLY A 122 8.83 1.08 13.31
CA GLY A 122 8.25 1.02 14.65
C GLY A 122 7.99 2.43 15.21
N GLY A 123 7.27 2.49 16.34
CA GLY A 123 7.04 3.72 17.10
C GLY A 123 5.75 4.46 16.70
N ARG A 124 5.41 5.42 17.55
CA ARG A 124 4.23 6.26 17.44
C ARG A 124 4.62 7.72 17.31
N SER A 125 3.97 8.42 16.39
CA SER A 125 4.13 9.86 16.20
C SER A 125 2.82 10.57 16.47
N PHE A 126 2.78 11.38 17.52
CA PHE A 126 1.62 12.18 17.90
C PHE A 126 1.61 13.52 17.16
N SER A 127 0.44 13.96 16.74
CA SER A 127 0.26 15.30 16.16
C SER A 127 0.70 16.38 17.17
N GLY A 128 1.59 17.27 16.75
CA GLY A 128 2.05 18.39 17.59
C GLY A 128 0.97 19.45 17.84
N SER A 129 -0.06 19.52 17.00
CA SER A 129 -1.19 20.45 17.11
C SER A 129 -2.52 19.69 17.04
N PRO A 130 -2.95 19.04 18.13
CA PRO A 130 -4.09 18.13 18.18
C PRO A 130 -5.41 18.89 18.31
N LYS A 131 -5.86 19.52 17.24
CA LYS A 131 -7.17 20.19 17.22
C LYS A 131 -8.30 19.20 17.45
N ILE A 132 -9.38 19.67 18.05
CA ILE A 132 -10.60 18.88 18.22
C ILE A 132 -11.05 18.39 16.83
N GLY A 133 -11.30 17.09 16.68
CA GLY A 133 -11.71 16.46 15.42
C GLY A 133 -10.55 16.12 14.45
N SER A 134 -9.27 16.47 14.79
CA SER A 134 -8.11 16.10 13.98
C SER A 134 -6.91 15.61 14.82
N ARG A 135 -7.22 14.85 15.87
CA ARG A 135 -6.22 14.24 16.76
C ARG A 135 -5.75 12.92 16.16
N VAL A 136 -4.56 12.93 15.59
CA VAL A 136 -4.01 11.79 14.85
C VAL A 136 -2.72 11.32 15.50
N VAL A 137 -2.58 10.01 15.60
CA VAL A 137 -1.33 9.31 15.90
C VAL A 137 -1.00 8.44 14.70
N SER A 138 0.18 8.60 14.15
CA SER A 138 0.69 7.72 13.10
C SER A 138 1.54 6.63 13.73
N GLU A 139 1.32 5.40 13.36
CA GLU A 139 2.08 4.23 13.84
C GLU A 139 2.47 3.37 12.64
N GLY A 140 3.71 2.87 12.59
CA GLY A 140 4.10 1.86 11.62
C GLY A 140 3.84 0.45 12.13
N SER A 141 4.17 -0.57 11.34
CA SER A 141 3.94 -1.97 11.71
C SER A 141 5.03 -2.88 11.17
N THR A 142 5.88 -3.38 12.05
CA THR A 142 6.90 -4.38 11.70
C THR A 142 6.31 -5.75 11.34
N ASP A 143 5.04 -6.01 11.72
CA ASP A 143 4.35 -7.30 11.54
C ASP A 143 3.68 -7.44 10.16
N LEU A 144 3.90 -6.50 9.24
CA LEU A 144 3.29 -6.56 7.92
C LEU A 144 3.83 -7.74 7.12
N LYS A 145 2.89 -8.53 6.61
CA LYS A 145 3.21 -9.59 5.64
C LYS A 145 3.36 -8.97 4.24
N PRO A 146 4.22 -9.55 3.39
CA PRO A 146 4.31 -9.12 2.01
C PRO A 146 3.01 -9.38 1.25
N TYR A 147 2.77 -8.61 0.18
CA TYR A 147 1.79 -8.98 -0.82
C TYR A 147 2.18 -10.34 -1.40
N GLU A 148 1.27 -11.28 -1.46
CA GLU A 148 1.48 -12.59 -2.05
C GLU A 148 0.58 -12.74 -3.28
N SER A 149 1.16 -12.97 -4.44
CA SER A 149 0.46 -13.22 -5.70
C SER A 149 0.53 -14.71 -6.04
N THR A 150 -0.62 -15.29 -6.31
CA THR A 150 -0.74 -16.59 -6.99
C THR A 150 -1.02 -16.33 -8.46
N ASN A 151 -0.12 -16.79 -9.32
CA ASN A 151 -0.15 -16.56 -10.76
C ASN A 151 -0.48 -17.86 -11.49
N LEU A 152 -1.31 -17.77 -12.52
CA LEU A 152 -1.66 -18.85 -13.43
C LEU A 152 -1.61 -18.28 -14.85
N ASP A 153 -0.83 -18.90 -15.71
CA ASP A 153 -0.66 -18.48 -17.10
C ASP A 153 -0.77 -19.69 -18.03
N LEU A 154 -1.47 -19.54 -19.15
CA LEU A 154 -1.60 -20.53 -20.21
C LEU A 154 -1.42 -19.83 -21.54
N SER A 155 -0.49 -20.28 -22.38
CA SER A 155 -0.27 -19.69 -23.69
C SER A 155 -0.14 -20.74 -24.79
N PHE A 156 -0.55 -20.32 -25.99
CA PHE A 156 -0.36 -21.04 -27.24
C PHE A 156 0.29 -20.10 -28.25
N GLU A 157 1.37 -20.59 -28.87
CA GLU A 157 2.20 -19.85 -29.82
C GLU A 157 2.28 -20.66 -31.11
N TRP A 158 2.03 -20.01 -32.25
CA TRP A 158 2.14 -20.61 -33.56
C TRP A 158 3.14 -19.82 -34.40
N TYR A 159 4.26 -20.46 -34.72
CA TYR A 159 5.38 -19.95 -35.49
C TYR A 159 5.27 -20.46 -36.93
N TYR A 160 4.47 -19.81 -37.77
CA TYR A 160 4.12 -20.29 -39.11
C TYR A 160 5.08 -19.86 -40.21
N ASP A 161 6.08 -19.03 -39.91
CA ASP A 161 7.16 -18.63 -40.84
C ASP A 161 8.34 -18.09 -40.00
N GLU A 162 9.55 -17.94 -40.60
CA GLU A 162 10.81 -17.62 -39.90
C GLU A 162 10.75 -16.40 -38.98
N ALA A 163 9.98 -15.37 -39.33
CA ALA A 163 9.82 -14.16 -38.51
C ALA A 163 8.32 -13.83 -38.31
N SER A 164 7.44 -14.84 -38.40
CA SER A 164 6.00 -14.67 -38.33
C SER A 164 5.40 -15.61 -37.32
N TYR A 165 4.66 -15.04 -36.34
CA TYR A 165 4.00 -15.82 -35.31
C TYR A 165 2.66 -15.20 -34.89
N ALA A 166 1.82 -16.00 -34.31
CA ALA A 166 0.61 -15.59 -33.60
C ALA A 166 0.56 -16.27 -32.24
N SER A 167 0.12 -15.56 -31.21
CA SER A 167 -0.02 -16.12 -29.89
C SER A 167 -1.30 -15.66 -29.18
N VAL A 168 -1.80 -16.52 -28.30
CA VAL A 168 -2.84 -16.22 -27.33
C VAL A 168 -2.37 -16.65 -25.95
N GLY A 169 -2.49 -15.77 -24.97
CA GLY A 169 -2.22 -16.02 -23.57
C GLY A 169 -3.47 -15.78 -22.73
N LEU A 170 -3.68 -16.59 -21.73
CA LEU A 170 -4.67 -16.41 -20.67
C LEU A 170 -3.91 -16.29 -19.35
N PHE A 171 -4.22 -15.29 -18.56
CA PHE A 171 -3.61 -15.14 -17.26
C PHE A 171 -4.62 -14.88 -16.15
N ARG A 172 -4.28 -15.30 -14.94
CA ARG A 172 -5.00 -14.96 -13.72
C ARG A 172 -4.02 -14.76 -12.59
N LYS A 173 -4.14 -13.61 -11.91
CA LYS A 173 -3.31 -13.24 -10.76
C LYS A 173 -4.21 -12.93 -9.58
N SER A 174 -4.06 -13.67 -8.49
CA SER A 174 -4.79 -13.42 -7.25
C SER A 174 -3.81 -12.94 -6.19
N VAL A 175 -3.99 -11.71 -5.73
CA VAL A 175 -3.11 -11.05 -4.76
C VAL A 175 -3.82 -10.94 -3.42
N LYS A 176 -3.18 -11.34 -2.35
CA LYS A 176 -3.62 -11.21 -0.97
C LYS A 176 -2.63 -10.41 -0.12
N ASN A 177 -3.01 -10.16 1.13
CA ASN A 177 -2.24 -9.36 2.09
C ASN A 177 -2.04 -7.91 1.60
N TYR A 178 -3.02 -7.33 0.91
CA TYR A 178 -2.98 -5.91 0.60
C TYR A 178 -2.73 -5.11 1.87
N ILE A 179 -1.92 -4.07 1.77
CA ILE A 179 -1.62 -3.19 2.90
C ILE A 179 -2.44 -1.93 2.73
N ASP A 180 -3.23 -1.64 3.75
CA ASP A 180 -4.03 -0.44 3.85
C ASP A 180 -3.79 0.26 5.18
N THR A 181 -4.02 1.56 5.20
CA THR A 181 -3.84 2.38 6.39
C THR A 181 -5.20 2.62 7.03
N GLN A 182 -5.42 2.02 8.20
CA GLN A 182 -6.70 2.10 8.91
C GLN A 182 -6.55 2.91 10.18
N GLY A 183 -7.53 3.80 10.43
CA GLY A 183 -7.67 4.57 11.66
C GLY A 183 -8.55 3.85 12.69
N ARG A 184 -8.13 3.89 13.95
CA ARG A 184 -8.90 3.41 15.09
C ARG A 184 -8.82 4.42 16.23
N LEU A 185 -9.93 4.65 16.93
CA LEU A 185 -9.93 5.47 18.13
C LEU A 185 -9.31 4.70 19.29
N GLU A 186 -8.31 5.31 19.91
CA GLU A 186 -7.62 4.80 21.09
C GLU A 186 -7.39 5.93 22.09
N THR A 187 -7.35 5.61 23.38
CA THR A 187 -7.01 6.52 24.47
C THR A 187 -5.66 6.13 25.07
N PHE A 188 -4.93 7.11 25.58
CA PHE A 188 -3.66 6.89 26.24
C PHE A 188 -3.72 7.43 27.67
N ASP A 189 -3.24 6.64 28.62
CA ASP A 189 -3.25 6.99 30.03
C ASP A 189 -2.50 8.31 30.29
N GLY A 190 -3.11 9.20 31.06
CA GLY A 190 -2.53 10.50 31.39
C GLY A 190 -2.72 11.60 30.36
N LEU A 191 -3.24 11.29 29.14
CA LEU A 191 -3.58 12.31 28.17
C LEU A 191 -5.06 12.69 28.32
N ASN A 192 -5.31 13.70 29.16
CA ASN A 192 -6.65 14.18 29.45
C ASN A 192 -7.08 15.31 28.52
N ASP A 193 -8.39 15.43 28.29
CA ASP A 193 -9.03 16.37 27.37
C ASP A 193 -9.86 17.41 28.11
N ILE A 194 -9.45 18.66 28.01
CA ILE A 194 -10.23 19.79 28.52
C ILE A 194 -11.60 19.86 27.83
N TYR A 195 -11.64 19.48 26.54
CA TYR A 195 -12.86 19.48 25.76
C TYR A 195 -13.88 18.49 26.31
N GLN A 196 -15.10 18.97 26.56
CA GLN A 196 -16.18 18.22 27.18
C GLN A 196 -15.92 17.76 28.62
N GLY A 197 -14.81 18.17 29.25
CA GLY A 197 -14.53 17.95 30.67
C GLY A 197 -15.45 18.76 31.57
N PRO A 198 -15.38 18.57 32.93
CA PRO A 198 -16.25 19.26 33.87
C PRO A 198 -16.19 20.78 33.76
N ARG A 199 -14.98 21.37 33.67
CA ARG A 199 -14.77 22.82 33.52
C ARG A 199 -15.34 23.34 32.19
N TRP A 200 -15.28 22.56 31.11
CA TRP A 200 -15.88 22.89 29.82
C TRP A 200 -17.42 22.94 29.93
N GLN A 201 -18.03 21.95 30.56
CA GLN A 201 -19.47 21.89 30.78
C GLN A 201 -19.98 23.05 31.67
N GLU A 202 -19.20 23.42 32.67
CA GLU A 202 -19.45 24.60 33.50
C GLU A 202 -19.50 25.87 32.65
N ALA A 203 -18.46 26.09 31.82
CA ALA A 203 -18.39 27.25 30.93
C ALA A 203 -19.57 27.30 29.95
N VAL A 204 -19.91 26.18 29.31
CA VAL A 204 -21.07 26.06 28.42
C VAL A 204 -22.36 26.44 29.15
N SER A 205 -22.56 25.95 30.37
CA SER A 205 -23.76 26.22 31.19
C SER A 205 -23.87 27.68 31.59
N ALA A 206 -22.74 28.30 31.99
CA ALA A 206 -22.68 29.73 32.37
C ALA A 206 -22.99 30.64 31.18
N LEU A 207 -22.39 30.39 30.02
CA LEU A 207 -22.62 31.16 28.80
C LEU A 207 -24.07 31.04 28.32
N GLN A 208 -24.63 29.87 28.39
CA GLN A 208 -26.04 29.63 28.03
C GLN A 208 -27.02 30.39 28.96
N ALA A 209 -26.72 30.45 30.26
CA ALA A 209 -27.51 31.18 31.23
C ALA A 209 -27.52 32.70 30.95
N GLU A 210 -26.46 33.22 30.36
CA GLU A 210 -26.30 34.61 29.94
C GLU A 210 -26.84 34.85 28.48
N GLY A 211 -27.31 33.82 27.79
CA GLY A 211 -27.77 33.91 26.41
C GLY A 211 -26.63 34.06 25.38
N ILE A 212 -25.38 33.70 25.77
CA ILE A 212 -24.19 33.76 24.93
C ILE A 212 -23.98 32.40 24.27
N GLN A 213 -23.66 32.41 22.98
CA GLN A 213 -23.36 31.16 22.27
C GLN A 213 -22.03 30.55 22.81
N ALA A 214 -22.03 29.27 23.14
CA ALA A 214 -20.85 28.53 23.58
C ALA A 214 -19.95 28.17 22.39
N THR A 215 -19.27 29.14 21.82
CA THR A 215 -18.19 28.96 20.83
C THR A 215 -16.86 28.70 21.54
N ASP A 216 -15.89 28.11 20.84
CA ASP A 216 -14.53 27.89 21.39
C ASP A 216 -13.93 29.18 21.94
N SER A 217 -14.14 30.32 21.26
CA SER A 217 -13.67 31.62 21.72
C SER A 217 -14.33 32.04 23.06
N ASN A 218 -15.66 31.96 23.13
CA ASN A 218 -16.38 32.38 24.33
C ASN A 218 -16.09 31.46 25.53
N ILE A 219 -15.91 30.16 25.28
CA ILE A 219 -15.51 29.19 26.32
C ILE A 219 -14.07 29.49 26.78
N TYR A 220 -13.16 29.77 25.85
CA TYR A 220 -11.77 30.11 26.18
C TYR A 220 -11.70 31.41 26.99
N ASP A 221 -12.46 32.44 26.64
CA ASP A 221 -12.55 33.67 27.41
C ASP A 221 -13.10 33.41 28.83
N TYR A 222 -14.14 32.58 28.95
CA TYR A 222 -14.65 32.13 30.24
C TYR A 222 -13.56 31.47 31.10
N PHE A 223 -12.78 30.55 30.51
CA PHE A 223 -11.69 29.86 31.22
C PHE A 223 -10.64 30.85 31.75
N ARG A 224 -10.32 31.88 30.96
CA ARG A 224 -9.39 32.95 31.40
C ARG A 224 -9.98 33.76 32.55
N GLU A 225 -11.23 34.16 32.48
CA GLU A 225 -11.94 34.95 33.49
C GLU A 225 -12.16 34.15 34.80
N ALA A 226 -12.44 32.85 34.67
CA ALA A 226 -12.61 31.94 35.81
C ALA A 226 -11.27 31.54 36.49
N GLY A 227 -10.14 31.94 35.91
CA GLY A 227 -8.80 31.63 36.45
C GLY A 227 -8.36 30.16 36.18
N TYR A 228 -8.92 29.54 35.16
CA TYR A 228 -8.49 28.20 34.73
C TYR A 228 -7.27 28.23 33.78
N ALA A 229 -6.96 29.38 33.19
CA ALA A 229 -5.77 29.63 32.42
C ALA A 229 -4.66 30.24 33.27
N ASP A 230 -3.42 29.97 32.93
CA ASP A 230 -2.26 30.62 33.54
C ASP A 230 -2.06 32.06 33.02
N ALA A 231 -0.94 32.73 33.44
CA ALA A 231 -0.63 34.10 33.05
C ALA A 231 -0.41 34.28 31.54
N ASP A 232 0.00 33.24 30.82
CA ASP A 232 0.24 33.23 29.40
C ASP A 232 -0.99 32.80 28.62
N GLY A 233 -2.10 32.51 29.32
CA GLY A 233 -3.37 32.07 28.73
C GLY A 233 -3.43 30.53 28.48
N VAL A 234 -2.47 29.76 28.93
CA VAL A 234 -2.45 28.32 28.74
C VAL A 234 -3.39 27.64 29.73
N VAL A 235 -4.29 26.79 29.21
CA VAL A 235 -5.15 25.93 30.02
C VAL A 235 -4.57 24.52 30.01
N GLU A 236 -4.24 24.00 31.19
CA GLU A 236 -3.76 22.63 31.34
C GLU A 236 -4.92 21.69 31.71
N PRO A 237 -4.90 20.44 31.19
CA PRO A 237 -5.84 19.41 31.61
C PRO A 237 -5.61 19.01 33.07
N ASN A 238 -6.61 18.41 33.70
CA ASN A 238 -6.51 17.82 35.02
C ASN A 238 -7.07 16.39 35.05
N SER A 239 -6.96 15.70 36.19
CA SER A 239 -7.39 14.32 36.34
C SER A 239 -8.92 14.10 36.26
N ASP A 240 -9.72 15.17 36.38
CA ASP A 240 -11.17 15.10 36.29
C ASP A 240 -11.65 15.21 34.82
N ASP A 241 -10.78 15.67 33.93
CA ASP A 241 -11.04 15.74 32.51
C ASP A 241 -10.99 14.32 31.89
N PRO A 242 -11.82 13.99 30.91
CA PRO A 242 -11.81 12.67 30.25
C PRO A 242 -10.51 12.42 29.49
N LEU A 243 -10.22 11.16 29.14
CA LEU A 243 -9.09 10.84 28.27
C LEU A 243 -9.36 11.32 26.84
N ILE A 244 -8.32 11.75 26.17
CA ILE A 244 -8.38 12.14 24.75
C ILE A 244 -8.56 10.88 23.89
N GLU A 245 -9.54 10.93 22.99
CA GLU A 245 -9.65 9.95 21.90
C GLU A 245 -8.78 10.40 20.72
N TRP A 246 -7.80 9.57 20.37
CA TRP A 246 -6.91 9.76 19.25
C TRP A 246 -7.27 8.79 18.12
N ASN A 247 -7.25 9.27 16.89
CA ASN A 247 -7.32 8.42 15.71
C ASN A 247 -5.92 7.86 15.41
N VAL A 248 -5.66 6.63 15.86
CA VAL A 248 -4.41 5.91 15.60
C VAL A 248 -4.47 5.30 14.21
N VAL A 249 -3.65 5.81 13.32
CA VAL A 249 -3.57 5.42 11.91
C VAL A 249 -2.38 4.49 11.73
N LYS A 250 -2.66 3.23 11.37
CA LYS A 250 -1.65 2.16 11.27
C LYS A 250 -1.83 1.34 9.99
N PRO A 251 -0.74 1.03 9.26
CA PRO A 251 -0.79 0.09 8.14
C PRO A 251 -1.09 -1.34 8.64
N ARG A 252 -1.96 -2.03 7.92
CA ARG A 252 -2.39 -3.41 8.22
C ARG A 252 -2.58 -4.19 6.93
N ASN A 253 -2.34 -5.49 6.97
CA ASN A 253 -2.75 -6.36 5.89
C ASN A 253 -4.27 -6.55 5.92
N LEU A 254 -4.88 -6.44 4.74
CA LEU A 254 -6.30 -6.77 4.54
C LEU A 254 -6.46 -8.28 4.37
N ASP A 255 -7.58 -8.81 4.87
CA ASP A 255 -7.92 -10.23 4.73
C ASP A 255 -8.43 -10.57 3.32
N ASP A 256 -8.82 -9.56 2.54
CA ASP A 256 -9.36 -9.72 1.20
C ASP A 256 -8.27 -10.07 0.17
N SER A 257 -8.64 -10.89 -0.80
CA SER A 257 -7.84 -11.12 -2.00
C SER A 257 -8.47 -10.40 -3.18
N LYS A 258 -7.61 -9.92 -4.09
CA LYS A 258 -8.05 -9.25 -5.32
C LYS A 258 -7.50 -10.02 -6.52
N THR A 259 -8.37 -10.25 -7.49
CA THR A 259 -8.02 -11.02 -8.69
C THR A 259 -8.00 -10.11 -9.91
N VAL A 260 -7.00 -10.33 -10.76
CA VAL A 260 -6.90 -9.76 -12.10
C VAL A 260 -6.76 -10.92 -13.07
N GLU A 261 -7.56 -10.93 -14.12
CA GLU A 261 -7.48 -11.94 -15.17
C GLU A 261 -7.60 -11.29 -16.54
N GLY A 262 -7.11 -11.97 -17.56
CA GLY A 262 -7.19 -11.40 -18.89
C GLY A 262 -6.69 -12.30 -20.01
N ILE A 263 -6.75 -11.73 -21.20
CA ILE A 263 -6.35 -12.36 -22.44
C ILE A 263 -5.32 -11.49 -23.13
N GLU A 264 -4.21 -12.08 -23.52
CA GLU A 264 -3.16 -11.45 -24.31
C GLU A 264 -3.15 -12.05 -25.71
N LEU A 265 -3.17 -11.19 -26.73
CA LEU A 265 -3.10 -11.57 -28.12
C LEU A 265 -1.88 -10.90 -28.75
N ALA A 266 -1.12 -11.64 -29.53
CA ALA A 266 -0.06 -11.05 -30.34
C ALA A 266 0.02 -11.71 -31.70
N VAL A 267 0.38 -10.91 -32.71
CA VAL A 267 0.70 -11.38 -34.07
C VAL A 267 1.82 -10.53 -34.62
N GLN A 268 2.78 -11.19 -35.26
CA GLN A 268 3.78 -10.56 -36.11
C GLN A 268 3.81 -11.30 -37.44
N HIS A 269 3.90 -10.54 -38.51
CA HIS A 269 4.02 -11.11 -39.88
C HIS A 269 5.01 -10.30 -40.69
N THR A 270 5.89 -11.02 -41.38
CA THR A 270 6.81 -10.47 -42.36
C THR A 270 6.42 -10.96 -43.75
N PHE A 271 6.40 -10.06 -44.75
CA PHE A 271 6.00 -10.41 -46.12
C PHE A 271 7.21 -10.92 -46.92
N GLY A 272 7.62 -12.15 -46.62
CA GLY A 272 8.76 -12.79 -47.26
C GLY A 272 10.02 -11.90 -47.18
N GLU A 273 10.78 -11.84 -48.30
CA GLU A 273 12.00 -11.06 -48.38
C GLU A 273 11.79 -9.55 -48.77
N THR A 274 10.55 -9.06 -48.71
CA THR A 274 10.25 -7.66 -49.11
C THR A 274 10.84 -6.64 -48.18
N GLY A 275 11.11 -7.00 -46.94
CA GLY A 275 11.51 -6.10 -45.84
C GLY A 275 10.31 -5.47 -45.12
N PHE A 276 9.09 -5.61 -45.62
CA PHE A 276 7.90 -5.11 -44.93
C PHE A 276 7.34 -6.13 -43.94
N GLY A 277 6.78 -5.64 -42.86
CA GLY A 277 6.05 -6.44 -41.91
C GLY A 277 5.14 -5.58 -41.04
N PHE A 278 4.30 -6.27 -40.27
CA PHE A 278 3.47 -5.66 -39.25
C PHE A 278 3.52 -6.48 -37.95
N GLY A 279 3.21 -5.83 -36.85
CA GLY A 279 2.97 -6.45 -35.55
C GLY A 279 1.74 -5.83 -34.89
N ALA A 280 0.97 -6.63 -34.19
CA ALA A 280 -0.11 -6.17 -33.33
C ALA A 280 -0.10 -6.96 -32.05
N ASN A 281 -0.44 -6.30 -30.93
CA ASN A 281 -0.76 -6.96 -29.69
C ASN A 281 -1.93 -6.27 -29.00
N ALA A 282 -2.67 -7.01 -28.21
CA ALA A 282 -3.76 -6.51 -27.40
C ALA A 282 -3.80 -7.28 -26.09
N THR A 283 -4.11 -6.56 -25.00
CA THR A 283 -4.39 -7.12 -23.69
C THR A 283 -5.79 -6.68 -23.30
N LEU A 284 -6.66 -7.64 -23.06
CA LEU A 284 -7.99 -7.45 -22.48
C LEU A 284 -7.89 -7.90 -21.02
N VAL A 285 -8.25 -7.04 -20.08
CA VAL A 285 -8.04 -7.29 -18.67
C VAL A 285 -9.30 -6.95 -17.86
N ASP A 286 -9.64 -7.83 -16.94
CA ASP A 286 -10.71 -7.65 -15.97
C ASP A 286 -10.18 -7.84 -14.55
N GLY A 287 -10.79 -7.17 -13.57
CA GLY A 287 -10.36 -7.25 -12.17
C GLY A 287 -11.51 -7.03 -11.20
N ASP A 288 -11.43 -7.67 -10.04
CA ASP A 288 -12.46 -7.67 -8.99
C ASP A 288 -12.76 -6.29 -8.36
N VAL A 289 -12.08 -5.22 -8.77
CA VAL A 289 -12.17 -3.93 -8.09
C VAL A 289 -12.38 -2.79 -9.06
N GLU A 290 -13.64 -2.40 -9.21
CA GLU A 290 -14.02 -1.13 -9.82
C GLU A 290 -13.91 0.02 -8.80
N TYR A 291 -13.41 1.17 -9.23
CA TYR A 291 -13.49 2.40 -8.45
C TYR A 291 -14.90 2.98 -8.55
N ASP A 292 -15.58 3.10 -7.40
CA ASP A 292 -16.88 3.76 -7.31
C ASP A 292 -16.68 5.22 -6.85
N PRO A 293 -16.82 6.22 -7.75
CA PRO A 293 -16.65 7.64 -7.40
C PRO A 293 -17.72 8.17 -6.43
N TYR A 294 -18.80 7.43 -6.20
CA TYR A 294 -19.88 7.81 -5.27
C TYR A 294 -19.72 7.17 -3.88
N ASN A 295 -18.83 6.21 -3.73
CA ASN A 295 -18.51 5.64 -2.44
C ASN A 295 -17.42 6.49 -1.75
N LEU A 296 -17.77 7.09 -0.60
CA LEU A 296 -16.87 7.93 0.19
C LEU A 296 -16.01 7.13 1.17
N GLU A 297 -16.21 5.83 1.26
CA GLU A 297 -15.33 4.95 2.03
C GLU A 297 -13.99 4.77 1.32
N GLN A 298 -12.97 4.42 2.09
CA GLN A 298 -11.65 4.15 1.50
C GLN A 298 -11.76 2.96 0.56
N GLN A 299 -11.39 3.17 -0.69
CA GLN A 299 -11.38 2.16 -1.74
C GLN A 299 -9.92 1.89 -2.14
N ASN A 300 -9.59 0.63 -2.32
CA ASN A 300 -8.28 0.18 -2.80
C ASN A 300 -8.41 -0.43 -4.19
N PRO A 301 -8.72 0.38 -5.23
CA PRO A 301 -8.83 -0.13 -6.59
C PRO A 301 -7.47 -0.63 -7.08
N LEU A 302 -7.47 -1.65 -7.93
CA LEU A 302 -6.28 -2.04 -8.68
C LEU A 302 -6.04 -0.98 -9.77
N VAL A 303 -5.23 0.02 -9.45
CA VAL A 303 -4.96 1.14 -10.36
C VAL A 303 -4.21 0.67 -11.60
N GLY A 304 -4.65 1.12 -12.76
CA GLY A 304 -3.95 0.88 -14.02
C GLY A 304 -4.41 -0.34 -14.81
N ILE A 305 -5.51 -0.99 -14.39
CA ILE A 305 -6.15 -2.05 -15.16
C ILE A 305 -6.98 -1.40 -16.26
N SER A 306 -6.56 -1.58 -17.51
CA SER A 306 -7.30 -1.12 -18.68
C SER A 306 -6.88 -1.91 -19.90
N ASP A 307 -7.81 -2.13 -20.81
CA ASP A 307 -7.52 -2.74 -22.11
C ASP A 307 -6.51 -1.92 -22.87
N SER A 308 -5.62 -2.58 -23.58
CA SER A 308 -4.61 -1.92 -24.39
C SER A 308 -4.37 -2.65 -25.70
N ALA A 309 -4.02 -1.90 -26.73
CA ALA A 309 -3.64 -2.47 -28.01
C ALA A 309 -2.54 -1.64 -28.66
N ASN A 310 -1.61 -2.32 -29.31
CA ASN A 310 -0.59 -1.70 -30.12
C ASN A 310 -0.60 -2.31 -31.51
N PHE A 311 -0.40 -1.46 -32.49
CA PHE A 311 -0.24 -1.85 -33.89
C PHE A 311 0.99 -1.16 -34.45
N GLN A 312 1.84 -1.91 -35.18
CA GLN A 312 3.02 -1.39 -35.82
C GLN A 312 3.14 -1.89 -37.26
N VAL A 313 3.66 -1.06 -38.12
CA VAL A 313 4.16 -1.46 -39.43
C VAL A 313 5.63 -1.11 -39.51
N PHE A 314 6.41 -1.95 -40.16
CA PHE A 314 7.84 -1.72 -40.32
C PHE A 314 8.34 -2.12 -41.68
N TYR A 315 9.44 -1.49 -42.07
CA TYR A 315 10.27 -1.87 -43.20
C TYR A 315 11.71 -2.02 -42.72
N GLU A 316 12.31 -3.16 -42.99
CA GLU A 316 13.69 -3.44 -42.62
C GLU A 316 14.40 -4.21 -43.75
N LYS A 317 15.21 -3.53 -44.52
CA LYS A 317 15.97 -4.12 -45.59
C LYS A 317 17.18 -3.23 -45.96
N GLU A 318 18.32 -3.87 -46.33
CA GLU A 318 19.51 -3.23 -46.87
C GLU A 318 20.06 -2.08 -46.03
N GLY A 319 19.99 -2.20 -44.67
CA GLY A 319 20.49 -1.19 -43.73
C GLY A 319 19.52 -0.02 -43.50
N LEU A 320 18.33 -0.02 -44.12
CA LEU A 320 17.26 0.92 -43.84
C LEU A 320 16.23 0.27 -42.94
N SER A 321 15.93 0.90 -41.78
CA SER A 321 14.85 0.51 -40.88
C SER A 321 13.92 1.69 -40.65
N VAL A 322 12.63 1.48 -40.87
CA VAL A 322 11.55 2.46 -40.61
C VAL A 322 10.43 1.75 -39.86
N LYS A 323 9.95 2.34 -38.80
CA LYS A 323 8.87 1.80 -37.95
C LYS A 323 7.86 2.88 -37.62
N VAL A 324 6.57 2.56 -37.76
CA VAL A 324 5.45 3.39 -37.32
C VAL A 324 4.62 2.59 -36.34
N THR A 325 4.34 3.14 -35.18
CA THR A 325 3.57 2.47 -34.13
C THR A 325 2.38 3.34 -33.72
N TYR A 326 1.24 2.70 -33.55
CA TYR A 326 0.04 3.25 -32.95
C TYR A 326 -0.26 2.49 -31.65
N ALA A 327 -0.48 3.23 -30.55
CA ALA A 327 -0.84 2.67 -29.27
C ALA A 327 -2.23 3.18 -28.85
N TRP A 328 -3.06 2.29 -28.34
CA TRP A 328 -4.38 2.60 -27.81
C TRP A 328 -4.53 2.01 -26.40
N ARG A 329 -5.30 2.69 -25.57
CA ARG A 329 -5.67 2.25 -24.24
C ARG A 329 -7.11 2.68 -23.94
N SER A 330 -7.89 1.81 -23.28
CA SER A 330 -9.23 2.18 -22.82
C SER A 330 -9.17 3.18 -21.66
N ASP A 331 -10.26 3.90 -21.43
CA ASP A 331 -10.48 4.65 -20.21
C ASP A 331 -10.54 3.68 -19.01
N TYR A 332 -10.29 4.20 -17.82
CA TYR A 332 -10.32 3.45 -16.55
C TYR A 332 -11.76 3.27 -16.08
#